data_5a69c165073671a791ee8a2ce4c92e6a
#
_entry.id   5a69c165073671a791ee8a2ce4c92e6a
#
_cell.length_a   1.000
_cell.length_b   1.000
_cell.length_c   1.000
_cell.angle_alpha   90.00
_cell.angle_beta   90.00
_cell.angle_gamma   90.00
#
_symmetry.space_group_name_H-M   'P 1'
#
loop_
_entity.id
_entity.type
_entity.pdbx_description
1 polymer ?
#
loop_
_entity_poly.entity_id
_entity_poly.type
_entity_poly.pdbx_seq_one_letter_code
_entity_poly.pdbx_strand_id
1 'polypeptide(L)'
;GVLKALFANKNAAALYNVPRVVSSSASYDGVPSTGFGSLRFEETATDVKELIGDDTAVFVMMVGGGDTTSSGDYACPVHLAFLVKNGEIVGKLPPLSVTGNIKDYLNGGYVGTAEKGFLNRRGQLSVCEMDVTNI
;
A
#
# COMPACT_ATOMS: atom_id res chain seq x y z
N GLY A 1 7.43 -11.92 1.08
CA GLY A 1 8.51 -10.95 1.24
C GLY A 1 9.57 -11.40 2.24
N VAL A 2 10.82 -11.00 2.05
CA VAL A 2 11.92 -11.28 2.98
C VAL A 2 12.27 -10.00 3.72
N LEU A 3 12.16 -10.02 5.06
CA LEU A 3 12.57 -8.90 5.89
C LEU A 3 14.10 -8.75 5.83
N LYS A 4 14.58 -7.65 5.27
CA LYS A 4 16.03 -7.38 5.13
C LYS A 4 16.62 -6.60 6.28
N ALA A 5 15.81 -5.81 7.00
CA ALA A 5 16.23 -5.02 8.15
C ALA A 5 15.10 -4.89 9.16
N LEU A 6 15.46 -4.83 10.44
CA LEU A 6 14.51 -4.55 11.51
C LEU A 6 14.36 -3.04 11.70
N PHE A 7 13.14 -2.63 12.03
CA PHE A 7 12.89 -1.25 12.44
C PHE A 7 13.40 -1.06 13.88
N ALA A 8 14.62 -0.54 14.02
CA ALA A 8 15.31 -0.44 15.29
C ALA A 8 15.72 1.01 15.61
N ASN A 9 15.26 1.53 16.74
CA ASN A 9 15.73 2.77 17.29
C ASN A 9 17.09 2.59 17.99
N LYS A 10 17.66 3.67 18.52
CA LYS A 10 18.98 3.65 19.20
C LYS A 10 19.07 2.60 20.31
N ASN A 11 18.03 2.45 21.12
CA ASN A 11 18.01 1.52 22.26
C ASN A 11 17.85 0.07 21.78
N ALA A 12 16.93 -0.18 20.85
CA ALA A 12 16.76 -1.50 20.26
C ALA A 12 18.00 -1.93 19.47
N ALA A 13 18.60 -1.02 18.71
CA ALA A 13 19.83 -1.30 17.96
C ALA A 13 20.98 -1.71 18.89
N ALA A 14 21.14 -1.02 20.03
CA ALA A 14 22.15 -1.38 21.02
C ALA A 14 21.83 -2.69 21.75
N LEU A 15 20.56 -2.90 22.12
CA LEU A 15 20.13 -4.10 22.85
C LEU A 15 20.27 -5.38 22.01
N TYR A 16 19.91 -5.32 20.75
CA TYR A 16 19.88 -6.48 19.84
C TYR A 16 21.07 -6.57 18.89
N ASN A 17 22.01 -5.65 18.99
CA ASN A 17 23.19 -5.55 18.12
C ASN A 17 22.83 -5.58 16.62
N VAL A 18 21.83 -4.78 16.24
CA VAL A 18 21.36 -4.65 14.86
C VAL A 18 21.58 -3.22 14.34
N PRO A 19 21.67 -3.01 13.02
CA PRO A 19 21.77 -1.66 12.46
C PRO A 19 20.58 -0.80 12.89
N ARG A 20 20.84 0.47 13.16
CA ARG A 20 19.80 1.45 13.42
C ARG A 20 19.10 1.81 12.12
N VAL A 21 17.82 1.47 12.00
CA VAL A 21 16.97 1.74 10.84
C VAL A 21 15.67 2.35 11.32
N VAL A 22 15.65 3.68 11.44
CA VAL A 22 14.44 4.43 11.83
C VAL A 22 14.44 5.82 11.23
N SER A 23 13.26 6.36 11.01
CA SER A 23 13.05 7.80 11.00
C SER A 23 12.50 8.27 12.34
N SER A 24 12.72 9.54 12.65
CA SER A 24 12.20 10.18 13.86
C SER A 24 11.64 11.54 13.52
N SER A 25 10.58 11.92 14.21
CA SER A 25 9.98 13.24 14.13
C SER A 25 9.70 13.77 15.52
N ALA A 26 9.74 15.08 15.67
CA ALA A 26 9.36 15.77 16.90
C ALA A 26 8.57 17.03 16.57
N SER A 27 7.71 17.46 17.47
CA SER A 27 7.26 18.84 17.52
C SER A 27 8.43 19.77 17.90
N TYR A 28 8.26 21.09 17.75
CA TYR A 28 9.32 22.09 17.93
C TYR A 28 10.14 21.94 19.23
N ASP A 29 9.49 21.59 20.33
CA ASP A 29 10.06 21.42 21.66
C ASP A 29 9.93 20.00 22.22
N GLY A 30 9.49 19.06 21.39
CA GLY A 30 9.20 17.68 21.78
C GLY A 30 10.42 16.75 21.70
N VAL A 31 10.38 15.70 22.49
CA VAL A 31 11.35 14.60 22.37
C VAL A 31 11.07 13.84 21.08
N PRO A 32 12.09 13.62 20.21
CA PRO A 32 11.90 12.85 18.99
C PRO A 32 11.36 11.45 19.28
N SER A 33 10.23 11.14 18.66
CA SER A 33 9.65 9.78 18.65
C SER A 33 10.04 9.04 17.38
N THR A 34 10.23 7.75 17.51
CA THR A 34 10.47 6.88 16.33
C THR A 34 9.17 6.64 15.60
N GLY A 35 9.20 6.74 14.28
CA GLY A 35 8.05 6.49 13.43
C GLY A 35 8.48 6.03 12.05
N PHE A 36 7.54 5.56 11.27
CA PHE A 36 7.75 5.39 9.86
C PHE A 36 7.71 6.78 9.20
N GLY A 37 8.76 7.10 8.46
CA GLY A 37 8.75 8.24 7.56
C GLY A 37 7.86 7.95 6.34
N SER A 38 8.13 8.64 5.25
CA SER A 38 7.47 8.35 3.98
C SER A 38 7.95 7.00 3.46
N LEU A 39 7.10 5.97 3.59
CA LEU A 39 7.35 4.68 2.97
C LEU A 39 7.18 4.81 1.46
N ARG A 40 8.08 4.21 0.71
CA ARG A 40 7.98 4.07 -0.74
C ARG A 40 8.20 2.63 -1.13
N PHE A 41 7.41 2.16 -2.09
CA PHE A 41 7.70 0.90 -2.75
C PHE A 41 8.72 1.12 -3.85
N GLU A 42 9.52 0.11 -4.15
CA GLU A 42 10.37 0.11 -5.33
C GLU A 42 9.48 0.07 -6.58
N GLU A 43 9.72 0.98 -7.50
CA GLU A 43 8.95 1.07 -8.74
C GLU A 43 9.39 -0.05 -9.69
N THR A 44 8.44 -0.87 -10.12
CA THR A 44 8.65 -2.01 -11.01
C THR A 44 8.15 -1.76 -12.42
N ALA A 45 7.41 -0.67 -12.63
CA ALA A 45 6.91 -0.23 -13.93
C ALA A 45 6.84 1.30 -14.00
N THR A 46 6.90 1.85 -15.21
CA THR A 46 6.72 3.28 -15.44
C THR A 46 5.25 3.68 -15.41
N ASP A 47 4.38 2.87 -15.99
CA ASP A 47 2.94 3.12 -16.07
C ASP A 47 2.16 1.95 -15.47
N VAL A 48 1.07 2.26 -14.77
CA VAL A 48 0.20 1.25 -14.17
C VAL A 48 -0.44 0.31 -15.20
N LYS A 49 -0.61 0.77 -16.43
CA LYS A 49 -1.12 -0.05 -17.54
C LYS A 49 -0.21 -1.24 -17.87
N GLU A 50 1.10 -1.10 -17.66
CA GLU A 50 2.07 -2.19 -17.85
C GLU A 50 1.85 -3.32 -16.83
N LEU A 51 1.40 -2.98 -15.61
CA LEU A 51 1.14 -3.95 -14.55
C LEU A 51 -0.22 -4.65 -14.70
N ILE A 52 -1.22 -3.95 -15.24
CA ILE A 52 -2.57 -4.47 -15.43
C ILE A 52 -2.69 -5.27 -16.73
N GLY A 53 -2.00 -4.83 -17.79
CA GLY A 53 -2.12 -5.43 -19.12
C GLY A 53 -3.56 -5.43 -19.63
N ASP A 54 -4.00 -6.58 -20.13
CA ASP A 54 -5.35 -6.79 -20.65
C ASP A 54 -6.38 -7.20 -19.57
N ASP A 55 -5.95 -7.30 -18.31
CA ASP A 55 -6.79 -7.73 -17.21
C ASP A 55 -7.83 -6.68 -16.82
N THR A 56 -8.83 -7.14 -16.08
CA THR A 56 -9.82 -6.27 -15.45
C THR A 56 -9.38 -5.96 -14.02
N ALA A 57 -9.33 -4.67 -13.69
CA ALA A 57 -8.92 -4.22 -12.38
C ALA A 57 -9.90 -3.21 -11.77
N VAL A 58 -9.78 -3.00 -10.46
CA VAL A 58 -10.49 -1.97 -9.71
C VAL A 58 -9.50 -0.88 -9.29
N PHE A 59 -9.69 0.32 -9.81
CA PHE A 59 -8.94 1.48 -9.34
C PHE A 59 -9.61 2.06 -8.11
N VAL A 60 -9.03 1.83 -6.94
CA VAL A 60 -9.48 2.38 -5.66
C VAL A 60 -8.93 3.80 -5.51
N MET A 61 -9.82 4.78 -5.54
CA MET A 61 -9.44 6.20 -5.45
C MET A 61 -9.62 6.77 -4.04
N MET A 62 -10.65 6.32 -3.31
CA MET A 62 -10.94 6.80 -1.96
C MET A 62 -11.47 5.68 -1.08
N VAL A 63 -10.81 5.51 0.04
CA VAL A 63 -11.23 4.60 1.11
C VAL A 63 -11.71 5.41 2.31
N GLY A 64 -12.62 4.83 3.09
CA GLY A 64 -13.20 5.49 4.26
C GLY A 64 -12.97 4.70 5.53
N GLY A 65 -11.82 4.85 6.13
CA GLY A 65 -11.47 4.07 7.31
C GLY A 65 -10.93 2.70 6.93
N GLY A 66 -11.20 1.73 7.77
CA GLY A 66 -10.75 0.35 7.65
C GLY A 66 -10.09 -0.11 8.94
N ASP A 67 -10.30 -1.37 9.27
CA ASP A 67 -9.72 -1.99 10.45
C ASP A 67 -8.70 -3.03 10.04
N THR A 68 -7.66 -3.15 10.85
CA THR A 68 -6.62 -4.17 10.70
C THR A 68 -6.47 -4.92 12.00
N THR A 69 -6.49 -6.25 11.94
CA THR A 69 -6.26 -7.11 13.10
C THR A 69 -4.76 -7.33 13.35
N SER A 70 -4.42 -7.82 14.53
CA SER A 70 -3.03 -8.22 14.84
C SER A 70 -2.53 -9.41 14.01
N SER A 71 -3.42 -10.22 13.44
CA SER A 71 -3.09 -11.29 12.49
C SER A 71 -2.78 -10.77 11.08
N GLY A 72 -3.14 -9.53 10.80
CA GLY A 72 -2.93 -8.87 9.51
C GLY A 72 -4.15 -8.88 8.59
N ASP A 73 -5.30 -9.39 9.06
CA ASP A 73 -6.54 -9.29 8.31
C ASP A 73 -7.01 -7.85 8.26
N TYR A 74 -7.49 -7.40 7.12
CA TYR A 74 -8.02 -6.06 6.96
C TYR A 74 -9.34 -6.06 6.21
N ALA A 75 -10.18 -5.06 6.50
CA ALA A 75 -11.39 -4.74 5.77
C ALA A 75 -11.44 -3.23 5.57
N CYS A 76 -11.58 -2.79 4.33
CA CYS A 76 -11.50 -1.39 3.97
C CYS A 76 -12.70 -0.99 3.09
N PRO A 77 -13.67 -0.21 3.61
CA PRO A 77 -14.75 0.33 2.80
C PRO A 77 -14.22 1.30 1.74
N VAL A 78 -14.66 1.12 0.51
CA VAL A 78 -14.26 1.95 -0.63
C VAL A 78 -15.42 2.84 -1.05
N HIS A 79 -15.22 4.14 -0.91
CA HIS A 79 -16.23 5.14 -1.26
C HIS A 79 -16.20 5.57 -2.73
N LEU A 80 -15.02 5.47 -3.35
CA LEU A 80 -14.85 5.81 -4.75
C LEU A 80 -13.89 4.84 -5.41
N ALA A 81 -14.41 4.09 -6.36
CA ALA A 81 -13.64 3.18 -7.20
C ALA A 81 -14.12 3.23 -8.64
N PHE A 82 -13.25 2.83 -9.55
CA PHE A 82 -13.51 2.76 -10.97
C PHE A 82 -13.13 1.38 -11.52
N LEU A 83 -13.94 0.93 -12.46
CA LEU A 83 -13.62 -0.26 -13.25
C LEU A 83 -12.55 0.12 -14.28
N VAL A 84 -11.51 -0.68 -14.36
CA VAL A 84 -10.45 -0.57 -15.36
C VAL A 84 -10.48 -1.82 -16.23
N LYS A 85 -10.40 -1.61 -17.55
CA LYS A 85 -10.24 -2.69 -18.55
C LYS A 85 -9.20 -2.26 -19.58
N ASN A 86 -8.31 -3.17 -19.93
CA ASN A 86 -7.22 -2.90 -20.89
C ASN A 86 -6.42 -1.62 -20.52
N GLY A 87 -6.18 -1.41 -19.22
CA GLY A 87 -5.48 -0.25 -18.73
C GLY A 87 -6.24 1.09 -18.82
N GLU A 88 -7.56 1.09 -19.07
CA GLU A 88 -8.36 2.30 -19.17
C GLU A 88 -9.55 2.30 -18.22
N ILE A 89 -9.86 3.47 -17.66
CA ILE A 89 -11.04 3.64 -16.79
C ILE A 89 -12.30 3.57 -17.66
N VAL A 90 -13.15 2.58 -17.39
CA VAL A 90 -14.39 2.34 -18.12
C VAL A 90 -15.60 2.98 -17.46
N GLY A 91 -15.63 3.03 -16.12
CA GLY A 91 -16.75 3.61 -15.40
C GLY A 91 -16.57 3.56 -13.88
N LYS A 92 -17.46 4.27 -13.19
CA LYS A 92 -17.52 4.28 -11.72
C LYS A 92 -18.20 3.01 -11.22
N LEU A 93 -17.65 2.42 -10.16
CA LEU A 93 -18.25 1.30 -9.45
C LEU A 93 -19.16 1.77 -8.30
N PRO A 94 -20.15 0.94 -7.91
CA PRO A 94 -20.89 1.16 -6.67
C PRO A 94 -19.95 1.07 -5.45
N PRO A 95 -20.42 1.46 -4.25
CA PRO A 95 -19.69 1.24 -3.02
C PRO A 95 -19.32 -0.24 -2.87
N LEU A 96 -18.09 -0.49 -2.46
CA LEU A 96 -17.54 -1.84 -2.28
C LEU A 96 -16.61 -1.91 -1.07
N SER A 97 -16.24 -3.10 -0.66
CA SER A 97 -15.22 -3.32 0.36
C SER A 97 -14.07 -4.13 -0.22
N VAL A 98 -12.86 -3.76 0.16
CA VAL A 98 -11.65 -4.54 -0.11
C VAL A 98 -11.26 -5.24 1.18
N THR A 99 -11.10 -6.55 1.11
CA THR A 99 -10.73 -7.39 2.25
C THR A 99 -9.54 -8.27 1.91
N GLY A 100 -8.83 -8.76 2.90
CA GLY A 100 -7.71 -9.66 2.72
C GLY A 100 -6.80 -9.72 3.92
N ASN A 101 -5.63 -10.31 3.73
CA ASN A 101 -4.58 -10.35 4.73
C ASN A 101 -3.29 -9.74 4.18
N ILE A 102 -2.65 -8.90 4.96
CA ILE A 102 -1.42 -8.20 4.56
C ILE A 102 -0.27 -9.16 4.20
N LYS A 103 -0.27 -10.37 4.80
CA LYS A 103 0.74 -11.39 4.50
C LYS A 103 0.54 -11.97 3.11
N ASP A 104 -0.71 -12.21 2.72
CA ASP A 104 -1.04 -12.74 1.40
C ASP A 104 -0.74 -11.67 0.32
N TYR A 105 -1.11 -10.42 0.60
CA TYR A 105 -0.73 -9.28 -0.22
C TYR A 105 0.79 -9.21 -0.46
N LEU A 106 1.61 -9.33 0.58
CA LEU A 106 3.06 -9.23 0.47
C LEU A 106 3.73 -10.52 -0.05
N ASN A 107 3.04 -11.67 0.02
CA ASN A 107 3.61 -12.98 -0.33
C ASN A 107 3.25 -13.50 -1.72
N GLY A 108 2.34 -12.88 -2.43
CA GLY A 108 1.94 -13.35 -3.77
C GLY A 108 0.92 -12.46 -4.45
N GLY A 109 0.14 -11.72 -3.69
CA GLY A 109 -0.86 -10.81 -4.23
C GLY A 109 -0.27 -9.48 -4.73
N TYR A 110 0.98 -9.16 -4.42
CA TYR A 110 1.61 -7.94 -4.91
C TYR A 110 2.13 -8.15 -6.34
N VAL A 111 1.58 -7.41 -7.29
CA VAL A 111 1.95 -7.45 -8.71
C VAL A 111 3.10 -6.47 -9.00
N GLY A 112 3.01 -5.26 -8.50
CA GLY A 112 4.03 -4.25 -8.72
C GLY A 112 3.61 -2.84 -8.30
N THR A 113 4.52 -1.89 -8.45
CA THR A 113 4.28 -0.46 -8.22
C THR A 113 4.70 0.34 -9.45
N ALA A 114 3.82 1.16 -9.95
CA ALA A 114 4.08 2.06 -11.06
C ALA A 114 4.37 3.49 -10.57
N GLU A 115 5.25 4.19 -11.28
CA GLU A 115 5.53 5.62 -11.08
C GLU A 115 4.31 6.48 -11.47
N LYS A 116 3.61 6.09 -12.55
CA LYS A 116 2.46 6.80 -13.11
C LYS A 116 1.19 6.01 -12.95
N GLY A 117 0.16 6.65 -12.43
CA GLY A 117 -1.19 6.13 -12.33
C GLY A 117 -2.15 6.78 -13.34
N PHE A 118 -3.45 6.46 -13.23
CA PHE A 118 -4.49 6.87 -14.19
C PHE A 118 -4.74 8.38 -14.29
N LEU A 119 -4.41 9.17 -13.28
CA LEU A 119 -4.85 10.56 -13.19
C LEU A 119 -3.70 11.57 -13.30
N ASN A 120 -2.58 11.22 -13.91
CA ASN A 120 -1.39 12.07 -14.00
C ASN A 120 -0.96 12.68 -12.65
N ARG A 121 -1.36 12.08 -11.54
CA ARG A 121 -0.93 12.49 -10.20
C ARG A 121 0.49 12.01 -9.97
N ARG A 122 1.32 12.88 -9.42
CA ARG A 122 2.61 12.48 -8.85
C ARG A 122 2.34 11.59 -7.64
N GLY A 123 2.77 10.36 -7.69
CA GLY A 123 2.62 9.39 -6.62
C GLY A 123 2.60 7.97 -7.16
N GLN A 124 3.17 7.08 -6.39
CA GLN A 124 3.20 5.66 -6.72
C GLN A 124 1.80 5.06 -6.66
N LEU A 125 1.50 4.17 -7.59
CA LEU A 125 0.30 3.34 -7.58
C LEU A 125 0.70 1.88 -7.58
N SER A 126 0.32 1.15 -6.52
CA SER A 126 0.58 -0.28 -6.41
C SER A 126 -0.60 -1.09 -6.95
N VAL A 127 -0.29 -2.16 -7.64
CA VAL A 127 -1.25 -3.15 -8.14
C VAL A 127 -1.10 -4.42 -7.31
N CYS A 128 -2.22 -4.96 -6.86
CA CYS A 128 -2.27 -6.16 -6.06
C CYS A 128 -3.58 -6.93 -6.28
N GLU A 129 -3.51 -8.22 -6.04
CA GLU A 129 -4.68 -9.09 -6.01
C GLU A 129 -5.35 -8.99 -4.63
N MET A 130 -6.65 -8.75 -4.62
CA MET A 130 -7.46 -8.60 -3.41
C MET A 130 -8.87 -9.09 -3.63
N ASP A 131 -9.51 -9.50 -2.53
CA ASP A 131 -10.94 -9.81 -2.55
C ASP A 131 -11.75 -8.52 -2.54
N VAL A 132 -12.67 -8.41 -3.49
CA VAL A 132 -13.57 -7.25 -3.62
C VAL A 132 -15.01 -7.72 -3.49
N THR A 133 -15.73 -7.15 -2.52
CA THR A 133 -17.13 -7.48 -2.28
C THR A 133 -18.01 -6.25 -2.41
N ASN A 134 -19.21 -6.42 -2.92
CA ASN A 134 -20.23 -5.37 -2.89
C ASN A 134 -20.76 -5.20 -1.46
N ILE A 135 -20.99 -3.95 -1.07
CA ILE A 135 -21.64 -3.61 0.20
C ILE A 135 -23.15 -3.46 -0.04
#